data_41b625fd4d7b3e02f9379152795304aa
#
_entry.id   41b625fd4d7b3e02f9379152795304aa
#
_cell.length_a   1.000
_cell.length_b   1.000
_cell.length_c   1.000
_cell.angle_alpha   90.00
_cell.angle_beta   90.00
_cell.angle_gamma   90.00
#
_symmetry.space_group_name_H-M   'P 1'
#
loop_
_entity.id
_entity.type
_entity.pdbx_description
1 polymer ?
#
loop_
_entity_poly.entity_id
_entity_poly.type
_entity_poly.pdbx_seq_one_letter_code
_entity_poly.pdbx_strand_id
1 'polypeptide(L)'
;MAFCKQCGTDLADAKFCPNCGSSAEGELTTQQNTGVPAGADTRQRCLADMEHMLNYFGAKSAEFDEFDAVEAEVEDRSSRTYFGWIVATIISVIIGLLSGSFVFYILAVPFIALFILQKKKNKEKLAEVSARLEELRKELDQYYDDYGYCAVGQEYTKPVILNALYDVVRKGRASTPGDAINIYLGDLRDEENRRNQEILIEQNKELAREMKKTRRYSAASFWLKK
;
A
#
# COMPACT_ATOMS: atom_id res chain seq x y z
N MET A 1 -22.87 25.35 -27.06
CA MET A 1 -22.00 24.58 -26.13
C MET A 1 -22.36 24.99 -24.72
N ALA A 2 -22.80 24.03 -23.92
CA ALA A 2 -23.18 24.27 -22.52
C ALA A 2 -22.05 23.82 -21.61
N PHE A 3 -21.61 24.68 -20.71
CA PHE A 3 -20.57 24.38 -19.75
C PHE A 3 -21.15 24.16 -18.35
N CYS A 4 -20.60 23.22 -17.61
CA CYS A 4 -20.98 23.00 -16.24
C CYS A 4 -20.66 24.23 -15.37
N LYS A 5 -21.68 24.77 -14.71
CA LYS A 5 -21.53 25.96 -13.84
C LYS A 5 -20.66 25.73 -12.62
N GLN A 6 -20.45 24.48 -12.24
CA GLN A 6 -19.70 24.12 -11.02
C GLN A 6 -18.21 23.84 -11.27
N CYS A 7 -17.84 23.26 -12.43
CA CYS A 7 -16.46 22.89 -12.73
C CYS A 7 -15.95 23.36 -14.11
N GLY A 8 -16.78 24.02 -14.92
CA GLY A 8 -16.39 24.54 -16.23
C GLY A 8 -16.25 23.51 -17.35
N THR A 9 -16.52 22.23 -17.10
CA THR A 9 -16.42 21.17 -18.11
C THR A 9 -17.53 21.31 -19.16
N ASP A 10 -17.22 21.06 -20.43
CA ASP A 10 -18.21 21.02 -21.52
C ASP A 10 -19.19 19.86 -21.31
N LEU A 11 -20.47 20.17 -21.33
CA LEU A 11 -21.53 19.20 -21.03
C LEU A 11 -21.97 18.37 -22.24
N ALA A 12 -21.62 18.76 -23.46
CA ALA A 12 -21.95 18.06 -24.71
C ALA A 12 -23.36 17.43 -24.70
N ASP A 13 -24.38 18.18 -24.24
CA ASP A 13 -25.79 17.78 -24.09
C ASP A 13 -26.07 16.68 -23.02
N ALA A 14 -25.13 16.37 -22.15
CA ALA A 14 -25.35 15.44 -21.04
C ALA A 14 -26.21 16.06 -19.94
N LYS A 15 -27.16 15.31 -19.39
CA LYS A 15 -28.03 15.75 -18.25
C LYS A 15 -27.26 15.96 -16.96
N PHE A 16 -26.10 15.31 -16.82
CA PHE A 16 -25.20 15.43 -15.66
C PHE A 16 -23.78 15.67 -16.14
N CYS A 17 -23.04 16.50 -15.41
CA CYS A 17 -21.64 16.76 -15.72
C CYS A 17 -20.79 15.48 -15.51
N PRO A 18 -20.04 15.01 -16.52
CA PRO A 18 -19.25 13.80 -16.42
C PRO A 18 -18.05 13.95 -15.48
N ASN A 19 -17.70 15.19 -15.08
CA ASN A 19 -16.55 15.44 -14.21
C ASN A 19 -16.92 15.66 -12.74
N CYS A 20 -18.09 16.30 -12.44
CA CYS A 20 -18.47 16.60 -11.05
C CYS A 20 -19.87 16.09 -10.67
N GLY A 21 -20.59 15.40 -11.58
CA GLY A 21 -21.91 14.82 -11.29
C GLY A 21 -23.06 15.83 -11.15
N SER A 22 -22.81 17.15 -11.26
CA SER A 22 -23.87 18.15 -11.12
C SER A 22 -24.84 18.10 -12.30
N SER A 23 -26.17 18.27 -12.04
CA SER A 23 -27.17 18.29 -13.10
C SER A 23 -27.02 19.52 -13.98
N ALA A 24 -27.20 19.35 -15.30
CA ALA A 24 -27.16 20.43 -16.28
C ALA A 24 -28.43 21.31 -16.24
N GLU A 25 -29.53 20.76 -15.75
CA GLU A 25 -30.78 21.48 -15.54
C GLU A 25 -30.79 22.07 -14.13
N GLY A 26 -30.49 23.35 -14.03
CA GLY A 26 -30.60 24.11 -12.78
C GLY A 26 -32.06 24.27 -12.35
N GLU A 27 -32.61 23.31 -11.65
CA GLU A 27 -33.83 23.54 -10.86
C GLU A 27 -33.49 24.47 -9.69
N LEU A 28 -33.98 25.69 -9.81
CA LEU A 28 -34.03 26.68 -8.73
C LEU A 28 -34.93 26.17 -7.59
N THR A 29 -34.45 25.27 -6.77
CA THR A 29 -35.03 25.13 -5.42
C THR A 29 -34.53 26.29 -4.60
N THR A 30 -35.41 27.28 -4.44
CA THR A 30 -35.25 28.38 -3.47
C THR A 30 -35.13 27.79 -2.05
N GLN A 31 -33.93 27.39 -1.63
CA GLN A 31 -33.66 27.14 -0.22
C GLN A 31 -33.33 28.47 0.44
N GLN A 32 -34.19 28.86 1.35
CA GLN A 32 -34.07 30.03 2.18
C GLN A 32 -32.68 30.11 2.81
N ASN A 33 -32.06 31.24 2.53
CA ASN A 33 -30.76 31.67 3.00
C ASN A 33 -30.81 31.94 4.53
N THR A 34 -30.67 30.88 5.33
CA THR A 34 -30.22 31.00 6.71
C THR A 34 -28.70 31.08 6.66
N GLY A 35 -28.13 32.21 7.13
CA GLY A 35 -26.74 32.64 6.95
C GLY A 35 -25.65 31.74 7.55
N VAL A 36 -25.64 30.44 7.21
CA VAL A 36 -24.57 29.50 7.44
C VAL A 36 -23.69 29.50 6.18
N PRO A 37 -22.39 29.70 6.26
CA PRO A 37 -21.51 29.65 5.12
C PRO A 37 -21.66 28.30 4.42
N ALA A 38 -21.91 28.30 3.12
CA ALA A 38 -22.23 27.12 2.29
C ALA A 38 -21.23 25.93 2.49
N GLY A 39 -20.00 26.22 2.88
CA GLY A 39 -19.00 25.22 3.19
C GLY A 39 -19.19 24.49 4.54
N ALA A 40 -19.89 25.09 5.51
CA ALA A 40 -20.12 24.46 6.82
C ALA A 40 -21.18 23.35 6.72
N ASP A 41 -22.23 23.55 5.93
CA ASP A 41 -23.28 22.55 5.69
C ASP A 41 -22.71 21.35 4.89
N THR A 42 -21.91 21.60 3.86
CA THR A 42 -21.25 20.54 3.06
C THR A 42 -20.33 19.69 3.91
N ARG A 43 -19.52 20.31 4.78
CA ARG A 43 -18.61 19.60 5.67
C ARG A 43 -19.38 18.76 6.71
N GLN A 44 -20.47 19.28 7.26
CA GLN A 44 -21.29 18.53 8.21
C GLN A 44 -21.93 17.30 7.59
N ARG A 45 -22.44 17.41 6.36
CA ARG A 45 -22.95 16.27 5.60
C ARG A 45 -21.85 15.25 5.32
N CYS A 46 -20.69 15.70 4.86
CA CYS A 46 -19.54 14.83 4.61
C CYS A 46 -19.13 14.07 5.89
N LEU A 47 -19.13 14.72 7.07
CA LEU A 47 -18.83 14.05 8.34
C LEU A 47 -19.88 12.99 8.69
N ALA A 48 -21.17 13.30 8.52
CA ALA A 48 -22.26 12.35 8.78
C ALA A 48 -22.18 11.13 7.85
N ASP A 49 -21.92 11.33 6.56
CA ASP A 49 -21.74 10.25 5.59
C ASP A 49 -20.54 9.38 5.94
N MET A 50 -19.40 9.98 6.29
CA MET A 50 -18.21 9.25 6.71
C MET A 50 -18.40 8.49 8.02
N GLU A 51 -19.11 9.04 8.98
CA GLU A 51 -19.44 8.37 10.23
C GLU A 51 -20.34 7.16 9.98
N HIS A 52 -21.33 7.28 9.08
CA HIS A 52 -22.15 6.16 8.67
C HIS A 52 -21.33 5.05 8.01
N MET A 53 -20.40 5.41 7.08
CA MET A 53 -19.48 4.47 6.47
C MET A 53 -18.57 3.80 7.50
N LEU A 54 -18.01 4.57 8.45
CA LEU A 54 -17.18 4.03 9.52
C LEU A 54 -17.91 3.01 10.39
N ASN A 55 -19.16 3.27 10.72
CA ASN A 55 -19.99 2.35 11.51
C ASN A 55 -20.28 1.08 10.72
N TYR A 56 -20.58 1.19 9.43
CA TYR A 56 -20.88 0.04 8.57
C TYR A 56 -19.62 -0.82 8.33
N PHE A 57 -18.55 -0.23 7.74
CA PHE A 57 -17.34 -0.98 7.43
C PHE A 57 -16.53 -1.35 8.68
N GLY A 58 -16.65 -0.58 9.76
CA GLY A 58 -16.04 -0.89 11.05
C GLY A 58 -16.57 -2.18 11.69
N ALA A 59 -17.82 -2.58 11.40
CA ALA A 59 -18.37 -3.83 11.84
C ALA A 59 -17.63 -5.07 11.27
N LYS A 60 -16.93 -4.88 10.13
CA LYS A 60 -16.13 -5.91 9.45
C LYS A 60 -14.62 -5.68 9.57
N SER A 61 -14.19 -4.91 10.59
CA SER A 61 -12.75 -4.58 10.76
C SER A 61 -11.86 -5.82 10.88
N ALA A 62 -12.34 -6.88 11.54
CA ALA A 62 -11.59 -8.13 11.70
C ALA A 62 -11.31 -8.83 10.36
N GLU A 63 -12.30 -8.82 9.45
CA GLU A 63 -12.16 -9.39 8.11
C GLU A 63 -11.20 -8.55 7.22
N PHE A 64 -11.23 -7.23 7.36
CA PHE A 64 -10.24 -6.36 6.71
C PHE A 64 -8.82 -6.61 7.22
N ASP A 65 -8.65 -6.76 8.53
CA ASP A 65 -7.35 -7.07 9.14
C ASP A 65 -6.85 -8.47 8.72
N GLU A 66 -7.77 -9.47 8.65
CA GLU A 66 -7.45 -10.80 8.13
C GLU A 66 -7.04 -10.74 6.67
N PHE A 67 -7.74 -9.97 5.84
CA PHE A 67 -7.41 -9.79 4.42
C PHE A 67 -5.98 -9.22 4.26
N ASP A 68 -5.65 -8.16 4.98
CA ASP A 68 -4.32 -7.54 4.92
C ASP A 68 -3.22 -8.52 5.41
N ALA A 69 -3.49 -9.29 6.45
CA ALA A 69 -2.56 -10.30 6.96
C ALA A 69 -2.33 -11.44 5.96
N VAL A 70 -3.39 -11.94 5.32
CA VAL A 70 -3.32 -13.00 4.31
C VAL A 70 -2.65 -12.49 3.03
N GLU A 71 -2.93 -11.26 2.60
CA GLU A 71 -2.27 -10.62 1.45
C GLU A 71 -0.76 -10.49 1.68
N ALA A 72 -0.34 -10.01 2.86
CA ALA A 72 1.07 -9.93 3.24
C ALA A 72 1.74 -11.32 3.30
N GLU A 73 1.03 -12.36 3.75
CA GLU A 73 1.55 -13.74 3.73
C GLU A 73 1.73 -14.27 2.32
N VAL A 74 0.81 -13.99 1.39
CA VAL A 74 0.93 -14.34 -0.03
C VAL A 74 2.15 -13.66 -0.64
N GLU A 75 2.33 -12.38 -0.38
CA GLU A 75 3.47 -11.60 -0.88
C GLU A 75 4.80 -12.14 -0.33
N ASP A 76 4.93 -12.35 0.98
CA ASP A 76 6.13 -12.94 1.59
C ASP A 76 6.46 -14.31 1.01
N ARG A 77 5.46 -15.19 0.86
CA ARG A 77 5.67 -16.53 0.31
C ARG A 77 6.02 -16.51 -1.17
N SER A 78 5.43 -15.60 -1.94
CA SER A 78 5.71 -15.45 -3.38
C SER A 78 7.10 -14.88 -3.62
N SER A 79 7.53 -13.94 -2.78
CA SER A 79 8.82 -13.25 -2.88
C SER A 79 10.00 -14.05 -2.31
N ARG A 80 9.74 -15.15 -1.56
CA ARG A 80 10.80 -16.00 -1.01
C ARG A 80 11.71 -16.51 -2.10
N THR A 81 12.81 -15.80 -2.29
CA THR A 81 13.88 -16.24 -3.17
C THR A 81 14.65 -17.38 -2.51
N TYR A 82 14.64 -18.54 -3.12
CA TYR A 82 15.47 -19.69 -2.72
C TYR A 82 16.96 -19.44 -3.04
N PHE A 83 17.34 -18.17 -3.16
CA PHE A 83 18.66 -17.72 -3.55
C PHE A 83 19.77 -18.33 -2.67
N GLY A 84 19.57 -18.36 -1.34
CA GLY A 84 20.52 -18.94 -0.41
C GLY A 84 20.78 -20.44 -0.67
N TRP A 85 19.74 -21.21 -1.01
CA TRP A 85 19.85 -22.63 -1.33
C TRP A 85 20.54 -22.86 -2.68
N ILE A 86 20.25 -22.04 -3.69
CA ILE A 86 20.90 -22.08 -4.99
C ILE A 86 22.39 -21.79 -4.85
N VAL A 87 22.75 -20.73 -4.10
CA VAL A 87 24.14 -20.36 -3.86
C VAL A 87 24.88 -21.47 -3.08
N ALA A 88 24.28 -22.03 -2.04
CA ALA A 88 24.87 -23.13 -1.27
C ALA A 88 25.13 -24.37 -2.14
N THR A 89 24.20 -24.71 -3.04
CA THR A 89 24.32 -25.82 -3.98
C THR A 89 25.46 -25.56 -4.98
N ILE A 90 25.52 -24.35 -5.56
CA ILE A 90 26.59 -23.97 -6.49
C ILE A 90 27.96 -24.03 -5.82
N ILE A 91 28.10 -23.50 -4.61
CA ILE A 91 29.34 -23.53 -3.84
C ILE A 91 29.77 -24.97 -3.56
N SER A 92 28.84 -25.84 -3.14
CA SER A 92 29.13 -27.26 -2.90
C SER A 92 29.64 -27.99 -4.14
N VAL A 93 29.03 -27.70 -5.31
CA VAL A 93 29.47 -28.26 -6.60
C VAL A 93 30.86 -27.75 -6.98
N ILE A 94 31.13 -26.45 -6.82
CA ILE A 94 32.44 -25.86 -7.13
C ILE A 94 33.55 -26.49 -6.24
N ILE A 95 33.30 -26.59 -4.94
CA ILE A 95 34.25 -27.23 -4.02
C ILE A 95 34.47 -28.68 -4.36
N GLY A 96 33.43 -29.42 -4.75
CA GLY A 96 33.54 -30.81 -5.22
C GLY A 96 34.42 -30.95 -6.48
N LEU A 97 34.27 -30.03 -7.42
CA LEU A 97 35.09 -29.99 -8.65
C LEU A 97 36.56 -29.67 -8.36
N LEU A 98 36.82 -28.71 -7.46
CA LEU A 98 38.18 -28.27 -7.11
C LEU A 98 38.92 -29.30 -6.26
N SER A 99 38.22 -30.01 -5.36
CA SER A 99 38.84 -31.02 -4.46
C SER A 99 38.98 -32.39 -5.07
N GLY A 100 38.36 -32.65 -6.22
CA GLY A 100 38.32 -33.98 -6.84
C GLY A 100 37.63 -35.04 -5.98
N SER A 101 36.95 -34.65 -4.92
CA SER A 101 36.36 -35.55 -3.92
C SER A 101 34.90 -35.86 -4.22
N PHE A 102 34.62 -37.13 -4.46
CA PHE A 102 33.29 -37.65 -4.75
C PHE A 102 32.30 -37.45 -3.59
N VAL A 103 32.80 -37.26 -2.38
CA VAL A 103 32.00 -37.06 -1.15
C VAL A 103 31.11 -35.83 -1.24
N PHE A 104 31.56 -34.73 -1.84
CA PHE A 104 30.77 -33.50 -1.97
C PHE A 104 29.56 -33.67 -2.87
N TYR A 105 29.63 -34.54 -3.91
CA TYR A 105 28.47 -34.83 -4.75
C TYR A 105 27.41 -35.64 -4.00
N ILE A 106 27.84 -36.59 -3.15
CA ILE A 106 26.94 -37.40 -2.33
C ILE A 106 26.21 -36.49 -1.32
N LEU A 107 26.88 -35.49 -0.77
CA LEU A 107 26.26 -34.51 0.16
C LEU A 107 25.32 -33.54 -0.55
N ALA A 108 25.52 -33.22 -1.83
CA ALA A 108 24.64 -32.33 -2.58
C ALA A 108 23.25 -32.93 -2.86
N VAL A 109 23.14 -34.25 -3.01
CA VAL A 109 21.88 -34.96 -3.33
C VAL A 109 20.79 -34.71 -2.25
N PRO A 110 21.03 -34.88 -0.92
CA PRO A 110 20.03 -34.61 0.09
C PRO A 110 19.65 -33.12 0.15
N PHE A 111 20.58 -32.19 -0.13
CA PHE A 111 20.25 -30.76 -0.21
C PHE A 111 19.29 -30.45 -1.36
N ILE A 112 19.52 -31.04 -2.54
CA ILE A 112 18.60 -30.86 -3.69
C ILE A 112 17.23 -31.48 -3.36
N ALA A 113 17.19 -32.66 -2.77
CA ALA A 113 15.93 -33.30 -2.37
C ALA A 113 15.14 -32.45 -1.37
N LEU A 114 15.80 -31.94 -0.32
CA LEU A 114 15.18 -31.02 0.66
C LEU A 114 14.68 -29.74 0.00
N PHE A 115 15.44 -29.18 -0.92
CA PHE A 115 15.01 -27.99 -1.69
C PHE A 115 13.74 -28.26 -2.49
N ILE A 116 13.66 -29.38 -3.19
CA ILE A 116 12.46 -29.76 -3.98
C ILE A 116 11.26 -29.95 -3.08
N LEU A 117 11.43 -30.65 -1.93
CA LEU A 117 10.37 -30.88 -0.96
C LEU A 117 9.88 -29.57 -0.36
N GLN A 118 10.79 -28.66 -0.02
CA GLN A 118 10.45 -27.37 0.55
C GLN A 118 9.73 -26.46 -0.46
N LYS A 119 10.17 -26.49 -1.74
CA LYS A 119 9.49 -25.78 -2.83
C LYS A 119 8.08 -26.31 -3.06
N LYS A 120 7.89 -27.65 -3.05
CA LYS A 120 6.56 -28.27 -3.19
C LYS A 120 5.63 -27.86 -2.03
N LYS A 121 6.10 -27.98 -0.78
CA LYS A 121 5.35 -27.59 0.41
C LYS A 121 4.98 -26.10 0.42
N ASN A 122 5.90 -25.23 -0.03
CA ASN A 122 5.61 -23.80 -0.13
C ASN A 122 4.56 -23.51 -1.21
N LYS A 123 4.61 -24.21 -2.34
CA LYS A 123 3.61 -24.08 -3.43
C LYS A 123 2.21 -24.52 -2.97
N GLU A 124 2.11 -25.61 -2.23
CA GLU A 124 0.84 -26.11 -1.70
C GLU A 124 0.24 -25.10 -0.70
N LYS A 125 1.06 -24.61 0.24
CA LYS A 125 0.63 -23.58 1.19
C LYS A 125 0.29 -22.25 0.51
N LEU A 126 1.03 -21.84 -0.51
CA LEU A 126 0.71 -20.64 -1.27
C LEU A 126 -0.65 -20.77 -1.97
N ALA A 127 -0.96 -21.94 -2.52
CA ALA A 127 -2.26 -22.20 -3.14
C ALA A 127 -3.41 -22.15 -2.11
N GLU A 128 -3.21 -22.67 -0.91
CA GLU A 128 -4.18 -22.62 0.20
C GLU A 128 -4.43 -21.16 0.63
N VAL A 129 -3.35 -20.41 0.89
CA VAL A 129 -3.44 -19.02 1.35
C VAL A 129 -4.03 -18.12 0.26
N SER A 130 -3.68 -18.34 -1.02
CA SER A 130 -4.26 -17.58 -2.14
C SER A 130 -5.75 -17.88 -2.34
N ALA A 131 -6.19 -19.11 -2.09
CA ALA A 131 -7.61 -19.45 -2.15
C ALA A 131 -8.40 -18.73 -1.02
N ARG A 132 -7.83 -18.65 0.20
CA ARG A 132 -8.42 -17.90 1.30
C ARG A 132 -8.49 -16.39 1.01
N LEU A 133 -7.46 -15.83 0.38
CA LEU A 133 -7.45 -14.43 -0.05
C LEU A 133 -8.58 -14.13 -1.05
N GLU A 134 -8.80 -15.02 -2.02
CA GLU A 134 -9.88 -14.88 -3.00
C GLU A 134 -11.27 -14.98 -2.37
N GLU A 135 -11.42 -15.83 -1.35
CA GLU A 135 -12.67 -15.96 -0.60
C GLU A 135 -12.98 -14.67 0.17
N LEU A 136 -11.99 -14.16 0.95
CA LEU A 136 -12.12 -12.89 1.69
C LEU A 136 -12.38 -11.71 0.76
N ARG A 137 -11.69 -11.66 -0.40
CA ARG A 137 -11.93 -10.62 -1.39
C ARG A 137 -13.38 -10.62 -1.87
N LYS A 138 -13.93 -11.77 -2.22
CA LYS A 138 -15.34 -11.89 -2.66
C LYS A 138 -16.31 -11.49 -1.57
N GLU A 139 -16.04 -11.86 -0.33
CA GLU A 139 -16.88 -11.48 0.81
C GLU A 139 -16.86 -9.96 1.03
N LEU A 140 -15.70 -9.33 0.97
CA LEU A 140 -15.56 -7.87 1.13
C LEU A 140 -16.14 -7.11 -0.07
N ASP A 141 -15.98 -7.62 -1.30
CA ASP A 141 -16.56 -7.01 -2.51
C ASP A 141 -18.10 -7.05 -2.42
N GLN A 142 -18.68 -8.19 -2.02
CA GLN A 142 -20.13 -8.29 -1.81
C GLN A 142 -20.60 -7.35 -0.70
N TYR A 143 -19.86 -7.25 0.39
CA TYR A 143 -20.18 -6.35 1.50
C TYR A 143 -20.14 -4.88 1.08
N TYR A 144 -19.21 -4.51 0.20
CA TYR A 144 -19.16 -3.19 -0.42
C TYR A 144 -20.37 -2.93 -1.31
N ASP A 145 -20.73 -3.89 -2.16
CA ASP A 145 -21.89 -3.79 -3.06
C ASP A 145 -23.21 -3.68 -2.28
N ASP A 146 -23.34 -4.40 -1.15
CA ASP A 146 -24.51 -4.36 -0.27
C ASP A 146 -24.70 -2.97 0.40
N TYR A 147 -23.62 -2.20 0.58
CA TYR A 147 -23.70 -0.82 1.07
C TYR A 147 -24.39 0.13 0.07
N GLY A 148 -24.29 -0.16 -1.21
CA GLY A 148 -24.85 0.61 -2.31
C GLY A 148 -23.99 1.83 -2.66
N TYR A 149 -24.55 3.06 -2.54
CA TYR A 149 -23.80 4.26 -2.88
C TYR A 149 -22.75 4.61 -1.81
N CYS A 150 -21.49 4.53 -2.17
CA CYS A 150 -20.36 4.94 -1.34
C CYS A 150 -19.72 6.23 -1.90
N ALA A 151 -19.53 7.23 -1.02
CA ALA A 151 -18.92 8.51 -1.41
C ALA A 151 -17.42 8.42 -1.67
N VAL A 152 -16.79 7.30 -1.31
CA VAL A 152 -15.38 6.99 -1.54
C VAL A 152 -15.25 5.70 -2.35
N GLY A 153 -14.13 5.53 -3.07
CA GLY A 153 -13.86 4.27 -3.77
C GLY A 153 -13.65 3.10 -2.80
N GLN A 154 -13.83 1.87 -3.30
CA GLN A 154 -13.70 0.65 -2.51
C GLN A 154 -12.33 0.55 -1.81
N GLU A 155 -11.26 1.01 -2.44
CA GLU A 155 -9.91 1.04 -1.89
C GLU A 155 -9.75 1.90 -0.62
N TYR A 156 -10.69 2.83 -0.39
CA TYR A 156 -10.70 3.71 0.78
C TYR A 156 -11.70 3.26 1.86
N THR A 157 -12.41 2.14 1.68
CA THR A 157 -13.42 1.66 2.65
C THR A 157 -12.82 0.92 3.85
N LYS A 158 -11.53 0.60 3.83
CA LYS A 158 -10.85 0.03 5.00
C LYS A 158 -11.04 0.94 6.22
N PRO A 159 -11.46 0.40 7.38
CA PRO A 159 -11.78 1.22 8.57
C PRO A 159 -10.66 2.15 9.01
N VAL A 160 -9.40 1.71 8.87
CA VAL A 160 -8.21 2.53 9.19
C VAL A 160 -8.12 3.75 8.27
N ILE A 161 -8.35 3.56 6.97
CA ILE A 161 -8.29 4.64 5.96
C ILE A 161 -9.47 5.59 6.15
N LEU A 162 -10.69 5.05 6.31
CA LEU A 162 -11.89 5.86 6.58
C LEU A 162 -11.73 6.74 7.82
N ASN A 163 -11.13 6.21 8.87
CA ASN A 163 -10.87 6.97 10.09
C ASN A 163 -9.88 8.12 9.86
N ALA A 164 -8.85 7.88 9.04
CA ALA A 164 -7.92 8.92 8.63
C ALA A 164 -8.59 10.01 7.79
N LEU A 165 -9.44 9.63 6.82
CA LEU A 165 -10.22 10.56 6.01
C LEU A 165 -11.22 11.38 6.86
N TYR A 166 -11.92 10.72 7.78
CA TYR A 166 -12.81 11.37 8.73
C TYR A 166 -12.06 12.43 9.56
N ASP A 167 -10.86 12.11 10.06
CA ASP A 167 -10.02 13.03 10.81
C ASP A 167 -9.58 14.26 9.99
N VAL A 168 -9.27 14.07 8.70
CA VAL A 168 -8.94 15.18 7.78
C VAL A 168 -10.12 16.15 7.67
N VAL A 169 -11.33 15.62 7.47
CA VAL A 169 -12.56 16.45 7.40
C VAL A 169 -12.89 17.06 8.75
N ARG A 170 -12.80 16.30 9.84
CA ARG A 170 -13.06 16.78 11.21
C ARG A 170 -12.15 17.93 11.61
N LYS A 171 -10.86 17.87 11.23
CA LYS A 171 -9.89 18.95 11.46
C LYS A 171 -10.08 20.16 10.54
N GLY A 172 -11.03 20.12 9.61
CA GLY A 172 -11.35 21.22 8.69
C GLY A 172 -10.36 21.38 7.54
N ARG A 173 -9.52 20.37 7.26
CA ARG A 173 -8.58 20.37 6.14
C ARG A 173 -9.28 20.08 4.81
N ALA A 174 -10.42 19.39 4.84
CA ALA A 174 -11.26 19.08 3.69
C ALA A 174 -12.75 19.36 4.00
N SER A 175 -13.54 19.60 2.95
CA SER A 175 -15.00 19.76 3.03
C SER A 175 -15.74 18.69 2.23
N THR A 176 -15.04 17.95 1.37
CA THR A 176 -15.59 16.88 0.54
C THR A 176 -14.77 15.59 0.68
N PRO A 177 -15.37 14.41 0.41
CA PRO A 177 -14.62 13.14 0.41
C PRO A 177 -13.43 13.14 -0.54
N GLY A 178 -13.57 13.72 -1.74
CA GLY A 178 -12.50 13.81 -2.74
C GLY A 178 -11.32 14.66 -2.25
N ASP A 179 -11.58 15.80 -1.61
CA ASP A 179 -10.52 16.61 -1.00
C ASP A 179 -9.82 15.87 0.13
N ALA A 180 -10.59 15.14 0.96
CA ALA A 180 -10.03 14.34 2.04
C ALA A 180 -9.07 13.26 1.51
N ILE A 181 -9.44 12.55 0.45
CA ILE A 181 -8.59 11.57 -0.22
C ILE A 181 -7.31 12.22 -0.75
N ASN A 182 -7.42 13.36 -1.44
CA ASN A 182 -6.24 14.04 -1.99
C ASN A 182 -5.26 14.48 -0.89
N ILE A 183 -5.78 14.98 0.24
CA ILE A 183 -4.95 15.37 1.38
C ILE A 183 -4.31 14.13 2.03
N TYR A 184 -5.08 13.07 2.22
CA TYR A 184 -4.57 11.82 2.78
C TYR A 184 -3.44 11.22 1.93
N LEU A 185 -3.61 11.17 0.61
CA LEU A 185 -2.56 10.70 -0.31
C LEU A 185 -1.33 11.63 -0.32
N GLY A 186 -1.53 12.94 -0.13
CA GLY A 186 -0.46 13.91 0.07
C GLY A 186 0.33 13.62 1.34
N ASP A 187 -0.36 13.46 2.47
CA ASP A 187 0.25 13.15 3.77
C ASP A 187 1.04 11.82 3.72
N LEU A 188 0.55 10.79 3.02
CA LEU A 188 1.26 9.53 2.83
C LEU A 188 2.56 9.70 2.03
N ARG A 189 2.54 10.48 0.94
CA ARG A 189 3.76 10.77 0.15
C ARG A 189 4.79 11.54 0.95
N ASP A 190 4.35 12.49 1.75
CA ASP A 190 5.24 13.29 2.60
C ASP A 190 5.90 12.41 3.67
N GLU A 191 5.15 11.49 4.26
CA GLU A 191 5.67 10.52 5.22
C GLU A 191 6.69 9.56 4.58
N GLU A 192 6.41 9.06 3.38
CA GLU A 192 7.34 8.22 2.61
C GLU A 192 8.61 8.99 2.25
N ASN A 193 8.49 10.22 1.78
CA ASN A 193 9.62 11.09 1.48
C ASN A 193 10.48 11.35 2.73
N ARG A 194 9.85 11.57 3.87
CA ARG A 194 10.55 11.75 5.15
C ARG A 194 11.33 10.49 5.53
N ARG A 195 10.72 9.31 5.44
CA ARG A 195 11.41 8.02 5.70
C ARG A 195 12.59 7.81 4.76
N ASN A 196 12.41 8.08 3.48
CA ASN A 196 13.49 7.95 2.50
C ASN A 196 14.65 8.91 2.80
N GLN A 197 14.37 10.14 3.24
CA GLN A 197 15.39 11.09 3.68
C GLN A 197 16.15 10.61 4.93
N GLU A 198 15.44 10.03 5.91
CA GLU A 198 16.05 9.45 7.11
C GLU A 198 17.02 8.30 6.75
N ILE A 199 16.61 7.40 5.85
CA ILE A 199 17.46 6.30 5.34
C ILE A 199 18.69 6.84 4.63
N LEU A 200 18.54 7.84 3.76
CA LEU A 200 19.68 8.48 3.07
C LEU A 200 20.66 9.15 4.03
N ILE A 201 20.15 9.81 5.06
CA ILE A 201 20.99 10.42 6.11
C ILE A 201 21.79 9.35 6.85
N GLU A 202 21.17 8.20 7.17
CA GLU A 202 21.85 7.11 7.86
C GLU A 202 22.92 6.46 6.99
N GLN A 203 22.61 6.17 5.72
CA GLN A 203 23.59 5.67 4.74
C GLN A 203 24.78 6.62 4.57
N ASN A 204 24.52 7.93 4.48
CA ASN A 204 25.59 8.94 4.39
C ASN A 204 26.47 8.97 5.64
N LYS A 205 25.91 8.78 6.83
CA LYS A 205 26.68 8.66 8.08
C LYS A 205 27.56 7.41 8.09
N GLU A 206 27.05 6.28 7.60
CA GLU A 206 27.84 5.05 7.47
C GLU A 206 28.97 5.20 6.48
N LEU A 207 28.70 5.75 5.29
CA LEU A 207 29.74 6.06 4.30
C LEU A 207 30.81 6.97 4.85
N ALA A 208 30.44 8.01 5.59
CA ALA A 208 31.40 8.89 6.24
C ALA A 208 32.27 8.16 7.28
N ARG A 209 31.70 7.21 8.03
CA ARG A 209 32.47 6.35 8.98
C ARG A 209 33.44 5.44 8.24
N GLU A 210 33.01 4.81 7.15
CA GLU A 210 33.85 3.93 6.32
C GLU A 210 34.99 4.71 5.65
N MET A 211 34.71 5.88 5.09
CA MET A 211 35.74 6.78 4.54
C MET A 211 36.77 7.20 5.60
N LYS A 212 36.33 7.44 6.84
CA LYS A 212 37.23 7.78 7.94
C LYS A 212 38.11 6.59 8.36
N LYS A 213 37.59 5.37 8.32
CA LYS A 213 38.38 4.14 8.53
C LYS A 213 39.41 3.95 7.41
N THR A 214 38.98 4.06 6.15
CA THR A 214 39.83 3.90 4.97
C THR A 214 41.00 4.92 4.97
N ARG A 215 40.73 6.19 5.33
CA ARG A 215 41.78 7.20 5.51
C ARG A 215 42.81 6.83 6.59
N ARG A 216 42.34 6.24 7.72
CA ARG A 216 43.27 5.77 8.78
C ARG A 216 44.12 4.61 8.30
N TYR A 217 43.57 3.64 7.56
CA TYR A 217 44.34 2.55 6.99
C TYR A 217 45.33 2.98 5.95
N SER A 218 44.96 3.92 5.06
CA SER A 218 45.91 4.48 4.05
C SER A 218 47.02 5.25 4.70
N ALA A 219 46.77 6.03 5.74
CA ALA A 219 47.80 6.73 6.49
C ALA A 219 48.77 5.75 7.20
N ALA A 220 48.23 4.70 7.85
CA ALA A 220 49.02 3.67 8.50
C ALA A 220 49.90 2.88 7.52
N SER A 221 49.39 2.54 6.33
CA SER A 221 50.15 1.85 5.28
C SER A 221 51.25 2.69 4.68
N PHE A 222 51.09 4.02 4.66
CA PHE A 222 52.13 4.93 4.21
C PHE A 222 53.34 4.97 5.16
N TRP A 223 53.08 4.90 6.48
CA TRP A 223 54.16 4.88 7.50
C TRP A 223 54.89 3.54 7.59
N LEU A 224 54.22 2.42 7.25
CA LEU A 224 54.83 1.08 7.27
C LEU A 224 55.71 0.77 6.05
N LYS A 225 55.66 1.58 5.01
CA LYS A 225 56.49 1.45 3.79
C LYS A 225 57.78 2.27 3.80
N LYS A 226 58.06 2.96 4.89
CA LYS A 226 59.34 3.65 5.15
C LYS A 226 60.20 2.83 6.13
#